data_159099b3bb9328914b6a9425c47ccd61
#
_entry.id   159099b3bb9328914b6a9425c47ccd61
#
_cell.length_a   1.000
_cell.length_b   1.000
_cell.length_c   1.000
_cell.angle_alpha   90.00
_cell.angle_beta   90.00
_cell.angle_gamma   90.00
#
_symmetry.space_group_name_H-M   'P 1'
#
loop_
_entity.id
_entity.type
_entity.pdbx_description
1 polymer ?
#
loop_
_entity_poly.entity_id
_entity_poly.type
_entity_poly.pdbx_seq_one_letter_code
_entity_poly.pdbx_strand_id
1 'polypeptide(L)'
;VTVAESENIIDAITLLVSGATARVSNAQSEGKINAEAHNVDKAVIEIGSLAADMPTTLTLKLELGDEISTSLVEVGTMTINFPDFIQFEKENGLNGQTLTMTNVQIRPSGFTKELKINKYVFGSTYGEGNRVEEKEGDRILKIENQKITIEMQDIYVDNPQGSGSLSITPTVTLAEMAVSEVYGTIQPDIDVKPTEVELNNLPDFLQDDEIRLDITNPVFSFNANNPLNTNVEMDGVLTGYKDGQVTKTVKIGSGNGGASITLKPSGDKQQTISIVRDEQTVVEANATKVVVPNLNDIIETIPDHINVELKPAVKTEQYYTVNLGQDYTLNSAYDIDIPLSFGSNLKIVYEETLDNFDLDLEDVDIKKAVLSINAVNTIPLAMEIKNDNVSALDANGNVIKDIDVTVEGTITESKDGKTEVSSALNVNLNETAEGAISKLDGLKLKITAVPGQATDVQLLSTQWMQLKDMKLKIPNGIKVDLN
;
A
#
# COMPACT_ATOMS: atom_id res chain seq x y z
N VAL A 1 6.54 3.64 26.53
CA VAL A 1 5.41 4.12 27.35
C VAL A 1 5.53 3.51 28.73
N THR A 2 5.42 4.33 29.77
CA THR A 2 5.46 3.89 31.18
C THR A 2 4.35 4.58 31.94
N VAL A 3 3.54 3.85 32.70
CA VAL A 3 2.64 4.48 33.68
C VAL A 3 3.44 4.68 34.95
N ALA A 4 3.58 5.92 35.37
CA ALA A 4 4.38 6.28 36.55
C ALA A 4 3.75 5.78 37.86
N GLU A 5 4.57 5.55 38.87
CA GLU A 5 4.08 5.32 40.21
C GLU A 5 3.28 6.51 40.70
N SER A 6 2.13 6.26 41.31
CA SER A 6 1.32 7.31 41.90
C SER A 6 0.78 6.92 43.26
N GLU A 7 0.90 7.83 44.23
CA GLU A 7 0.29 7.69 45.56
C GLU A 7 -0.92 8.61 45.68
N ASN A 8 -2.06 8.02 46.02
CA ASN A 8 -3.34 8.73 46.12
C ASN A 8 -3.87 8.58 47.57
N ILE A 9 -3.95 9.69 48.26
CA ILE A 9 -4.50 9.77 49.62
C ILE A 9 -6.01 9.97 49.48
N ILE A 10 -6.77 9.06 50.12
CA ILE A 10 -8.23 9.08 50.14
C ILE A 10 -8.70 9.80 51.39
N ASP A 11 -9.88 10.39 51.37
CA ASP A 11 -10.44 11.10 52.52
C ASP A 11 -10.49 10.21 53.74
N ALA A 12 -10.09 10.73 54.89
CA ALA A 12 -10.03 9.93 56.14
C ALA A 12 -11.42 9.47 56.59
N ILE A 13 -11.53 8.24 57.01
CA ILE A 13 -12.74 7.67 57.61
C ILE A 13 -12.74 8.07 59.08
N THR A 14 -13.74 8.84 59.51
CA THR A 14 -13.87 9.26 60.88
C THR A 14 -14.89 8.42 61.65
N LEU A 15 -14.47 7.80 62.76
CA LEU A 15 -15.29 7.02 63.67
C LEU A 15 -15.46 7.77 64.99
N LEU A 16 -16.70 7.86 65.50
CA LEU A 16 -17.01 8.41 66.78
C LEU A 16 -17.16 7.29 67.82
N VAL A 17 -16.32 7.32 68.84
CA VAL A 17 -16.22 6.29 69.86
C VAL A 17 -16.62 6.83 71.23
N SER A 18 -17.52 6.17 71.90
CA SER A 18 -18.10 6.61 73.17
C SER A 18 -17.56 5.87 74.44
N GLY A 19 -16.42 5.20 74.30
CA GLY A 19 -15.80 4.49 75.43
C GLY A 19 -14.57 3.70 74.96
N ALA A 20 -13.97 2.88 75.86
CA ALA A 20 -12.83 2.04 75.55
C ALA A 20 -13.12 0.97 74.51
N THR A 21 -14.37 0.57 74.37
CA THR A 21 -14.85 -0.30 73.28
C THR A 21 -16.08 0.32 72.66
N ALA A 22 -16.17 0.30 71.34
CA ALA A 22 -17.32 0.86 70.61
C ALA A 22 -17.66 -0.02 69.41
N ARG A 23 -18.95 0.04 69.01
CA ARG A 23 -19.44 -0.51 67.76
C ARG A 23 -20.01 0.61 66.93
N VAL A 24 -19.58 0.65 65.64
CA VAL A 24 -20.07 1.56 64.64
C VAL A 24 -20.69 0.72 63.53
N SER A 25 -21.96 0.98 63.17
CA SER A 25 -22.66 0.16 62.19
C SER A 25 -22.10 0.28 60.79
N ASN A 26 -21.74 1.49 60.42
CA ASN A 26 -21.14 1.76 59.09
C ASN A 26 -20.26 3.02 59.12
N ALA A 27 -19.31 3.06 58.20
CA ALA A 27 -18.51 4.22 57.86
C ALA A 27 -18.09 4.14 56.40
N GLN A 28 -17.91 5.29 55.75
CA GLN A 28 -17.54 5.34 54.35
C GLN A 28 -16.59 6.48 54.09
N SER A 29 -15.84 6.33 53.01
CA SER A 29 -14.95 7.38 52.46
C SER A 29 -15.02 7.36 50.95
N GLU A 30 -14.78 8.50 50.38
CA GLU A 30 -14.60 8.69 48.93
C GLU A 30 -13.28 9.37 48.68
N GLY A 31 -12.72 9.13 47.54
CA GLY A 31 -11.50 9.80 47.12
C GLY A 31 -11.31 9.71 45.60
N LYS A 32 -10.15 10.15 45.19
CA LYS A 32 -9.79 10.21 43.79
C LYS A 32 -8.46 9.52 43.54
N ILE A 33 -8.41 8.73 42.50
CA ILE A 33 -7.19 8.13 42.00
C ILE A 33 -6.78 8.86 40.74
N ASN A 34 -5.48 9.19 40.65
CA ASN A 34 -4.84 9.77 39.50
C ASN A 34 -3.70 8.85 39.04
N ALA A 35 -3.43 8.81 37.73
CA ALA A 35 -2.29 8.16 37.15
C ALA A 35 -1.83 8.97 35.93
N GLU A 36 -0.56 8.81 35.55
CA GLU A 36 0.02 9.52 34.41
C GLU A 36 0.91 8.56 33.62
N ALA A 37 0.67 8.43 32.31
CA ALA A 37 1.55 7.71 31.41
C ALA A 37 2.52 8.68 30.76
N HIS A 38 3.80 8.30 30.70
CA HIS A 38 4.91 9.10 30.20
C HIS A 38 5.59 8.43 29.00
N ASN A 39 6.44 9.19 28.31
CA ASN A 39 7.24 8.71 27.18
C ASN A 39 6.36 8.06 26.09
N VAL A 40 5.19 8.69 25.81
CA VAL A 40 4.29 8.20 24.77
C VAL A 40 4.88 8.55 23.41
N ASP A 41 5.04 7.54 22.53
CA ASP A 41 5.60 7.74 21.22
C ASP A 41 4.79 8.76 20.39
N LYS A 42 5.50 9.52 19.52
CA LYS A 42 4.89 10.56 18.66
C LYS A 42 3.79 10.02 17.74
N ALA A 43 3.86 8.74 17.38
CA ALA A 43 2.87 8.09 16.53
C ALA A 43 1.52 7.87 17.23
N VAL A 44 1.48 7.82 18.57
CA VAL A 44 0.25 7.60 19.34
C VAL A 44 -0.53 8.89 19.49
N ILE A 45 -1.78 8.92 18.99
CA ILE A 45 -2.67 10.08 19.04
C ILE A 45 -3.62 10.00 20.23
N GLU A 46 -4.30 8.86 20.37
CA GLU A 46 -5.22 8.57 21.47
C GLU A 46 -4.96 7.16 22.00
N ILE A 47 -5.18 6.96 23.29
CA ILE A 47 -4.99 5.68 23.96
C ILE A 47 -6.36 5.18 24.47
N GLY A 48 -6.77 4.00 24.00
CA GLY A 48 -7.95 3.30 24.48
C GLY A 48 -7.61 2.33 25.61
N SER A 49 -6.42 1.72 25.61
CA SER A 49 -5.91 0.95 26.74
C SER A 49 -4.39 0.78 26.68
N LEU A 50 -3.82 0.53 27.87
CA LEU A 50 -2.42 0.19 28.10
C LEU A 50 -2.35 -1.14 28.80
N ALA A 51 -1.59 -2.11 28.30
CA ALA A 51 -1.39 -3.40 28.94
C ALA A 51 0.11 -3.71 29.12
N ALA A 52 0.41 -4.57 30.10
CA ALA A 52 1.76 -5.03 30.39
C ALA A 52 1.81 -6.56 30.38
N ASP A 53 2.93 -7.10 29.93
CA ASP A 53 3.19 -8.56 29.98
C ASP A 53 3.34 -9.05 31.42
N MET A 54 3.89 -8.18 32.28
CA MET A 54 4.05 -8.45 33.71
C MET A 54 3.10 -7.55 34.51
N PRO A 55 2.18 -8.11 35.30
CA PRO A 55 1.24 -7.31 36.08
C PRO A 55 1.98 -6.44 37.10
N THR A 56 1.52 -5.21 37.26
CA THR A 56 1.94 -4.31 38.31
C THR A 56 1.07 -4.48 39.56
N THR A 57 1.36 -3.73 40.63
CA THR A 57 0.67 -3.85 41.90
C THR A 57 -0.05 -2.57 42.27
N LEU A 58 -1.33 -2.70 42.63
CA LEU A 58 -2.05 -1.70 43.41
C LEU A 58 -1.94 -2.09 44.90
N THR A 59 -1.48 -1.18 45.71
CA THR A 59 -1.39 -1.35 47.18
C THR A 59 -2.40 -0.44 47.86
N LEU A 60 -3.39 -1.01 48.52
CA LEU A 60 -4.25 -0.30 49.47
C LEU A 60 -3.66 -0.41 50.84
N LYS A 61 -3.44 0.74 51.53
CA LYS A 61 -2.98 0.83 52.89
C LYS A 61 -4.01 1.61 53.72
N LEU A 62 -4.31 1.12 54.90
CA LEU A 62 -5.17 1.80 55.87
C LEU A 62 -4.34 2.05 57.12
N GLU A 63 -4.18 3.31 57.51
CA GLU A 63 -3.40 3.69 58.70
C GLU A 63 -4.29 4.34 59.75
N LEU A 64 -4.08 3.99 61.00
CA LEU A 64 -4.76 4.61 62.15
C LEU A 64 -4.16 5.97 62.41
N GLY A 65 -5.01 6.96 62.73
CA GLY A 65 -4.55 8.28 63.17
C GLY A 65 -3.81 8.20 64.51
N ASP A 66 -3.02 9.23 64.80
CA ASP A 66 -2.17 9.29 66.00
C ASP A 66 -3.00 9.17 67.28
N GLU A 67 -4.25 9.64 67.29
CA GLU A 67 -5.19 9.57 68.42
C GLU A 67 -5.58 8.14 68.81
N ILE A 68 -5.41 7.16 67.89
CA ILE A 68 -5.70 5.74 68.11
C ILE A 68 -4.57 4.82 67.69
N SER A 69 -3.37 5.30 67.64
CA SER A 69 -2.20 4.56 67.15
C SER A 69 -1.93 3.23 67.92
N THR A 70 -2.56 3.01 69.05
CA THR A 70 -2.48 1.78 69.86
C THR A 70 -3.74 0.91 69.77
N SER A 71 -4.75 1.34 69.03
CA SER A 71 -6.06 0.69 68.94
C SER A 71 -6.10 -0.46 67.95
N LEU A 72 -7.08 -1.36 68.12
CA LEU A 72 -7.45 -2.35 67.11
C LEU A 72 -8.81 -2.00 66.56
N VAL A 73 -8.95 -1.97 65.27
CA VAL A 73 -10.23 -1.81 64.57
C VAL A 73 -10.53 -3.06 63.79
N GLU A 74 -11.63 -3.69 64.09
CA GLU A 74 -12.13 -4.88 63.38
C GLU A 74 -13.33 -4.47 62.52
N VAL A 75 -13.29 -4.83 61.22
CA VAL A 75 -14.37 -4.51 60.28
C VAL A 75 -15.02 -5.81 59.80
N GLY A 76 -16.31 -5.97 60.04
CA GLY A 76 -17.04 -7.17 59.66
C GLY A 76 -17.04 -7.37 58.14
N THR A 77 -17.40 -6.34 57.42
CA THR A 77 -17.33 -6.32 55.96
C THR A 77 -16.78 -4.99 55.45
N MET A 78 -15.79 -5.06 54.57
CA MET A 78 -15.21 -3.90 53.86
C MET A 78 -15.42 -4.09 52.36
N THR A 79 -16.01 -3.09 51.71
CA THR A 79 -16.25 -3.06 50.28
C THR A 79 -15.52 -1.87 49.69
N ILE A 80 -14.77 -2.10 48.65
CA ILE A 80 -13.99 -1.08 47.94
C ILE A 80 -14.40 -1.11 46.45
N ASN A 81 -14.87 0.01 45.94
CA ASN A 81 -15.16 0.16 44.52
C ASN A 81 -14.05 1.00 43.88
N PHE A 82 -13.22 0.34 43.10
CA PHE A 82 -12.17 0.97 42.32
C PHE A 82 -12.72 1.60 41.03
N PRO A 83 -12.01 2.58 40.46
CA PRO A 83 -12.39 3.15 39.17
C PRO A 83 -12.37 2.12 38.02
N ASP A 84 -13.26 2.30 37.05
CA ASP A 84 -13.46 1.37 35.92
C ASP A 84 -12.22 1.26 34.99
N PHE A 85 -11.33 2.26 35.02
CA PHE A 85 -10.14 2.23 34.16
C PHE A 85 -9.11 1.18 34.58
N ILE A 86 -9.16 0.67 35.84
CA ILE A 86 -8.22 -0.34 36.37
C ILE A 86 -8.78 -1.73 36.09
N GLN A 87 -8.01 -2.58 35.40
CA GLN A 87 -8.35 -3.98 35.18
C GLN A 87 -7.44 -4.86 36.03
N PHE A 88 -8.07 -5.62 36.90
CA PHE A 88 -7.37 -6.49 37.86
C PHE A 88 -7.26 -7.90 37.34
N GLU A 89 -6.23 -8.61 37.80
CA GLU A 89 -6.21 -10.06 37.73
C GLU A 89 -7.24 -10.67 38.71
N LYS A 90 -7.59 -11.92 38.46
CA LYS A 90 -8.54 -12.63 39.32
C LYS A 90 -7.99 -12.76 40.73
N GLU A 91 -8.74 -12.28 41.71
CA GLU A 91 -8.42 -12.31 43.13
C GLU A 91 -9.68 -12.71 43.91
N ASN A 92 -9.47 -13.38 45.08
CA ASN A 92 -10.58 -13.76 45.94
C ASN A 92 -11.26 -12.52 46.56
N GLY A 93 -12.59 -12.47 46.48
CA GLY A 93 -13.38 -11.34 46.95
C GLY A 93 -13.48 -10.19 45.93
N LEU A 94 -12.77 -10.27 44.78
CA LEU A 94 -12.84 -9.29 43.73
C LEU A 94 -13.83 -9.70 42.63
N ASN A 95 -14.76 -8.83 42.34
CA ASN A 95 -15.76 -8.98 41.27
C ASN A 95 -15.79 -7.70 40.43
N GLY A 96 -15.18 -7.75 39.24
CA GLY A 96 -14.91 -6.54 38.44
C GLY A 96 -14.03 -5.57 39.21
N GLN A 97 -14.50 -4.35 39.44
CA GLN A 97 -13.83 -3.30 40.21
C GLN A 97 -14.18 -3.28 41.70
N THR A 98 -15.02 -4.20 42.16
CA THR A 98 -15.47 -4.26 43.55
C THR A 98 -14.74 -5.34 44.30
N LEU A 99 -13.98 -4.96 45.35
CA LEU A 99 -13.31 -5.86 46.29
C LEU A 99 -14.13 -5.89 47.56
N THR A 100 -14.55 -7.10 47.97
CA THR A 100 -15.20 -7.34 49.26
C THR A 100 -14.36 -8.24 50.15
N MET A 101 -14.05 -7.77 51.33
CA MET A 101 -13.29 -8.49 52.35
C MET A 101 -14.10 -8.59 53.63
N THR A 102 -13.93 -9.68 54.36
CA THR A 102 -14.63 -9.92 55.65
C THR A 102 -13.61 -10.09 56.78
N ASN A 103 -13.99 -9.70 57.97
CA ASN A 103 -13.19 -9.83 59.21
C ASN A 103 -11.79 -9.14 59.04
N VAL A 104 -11.79 -7.92 58.53
CA VAL A 104 -10.56 -7.14 58.33
C VAL A 104 -10.10 -6.54 59.63
N GLN A 105 -8.84 -6.74 60.02
CA GLN A 105 -8.22 -6.16 61.21
C GLN A 105 -7.23 -5.05 60.83
N ILE A 106 -7.51 -3.82 61.27
CA ILE A 106 -6.60 -2.67 61.13
C ILE A 106 -5.91 -2.50 62.47
N ARG A 107 -4.62 -2.79 62.52
CA ARG A 107 -3.77 -2.78 63.70
C ARG A 107 -2.97 -1.47 63.76
N PRO A 108 -2.28 -1.20 64.88
CA PRO A 108 -1.34 -0.07 64.97
C PRO A 108 -0.30 0.00 63.82
N SER A 109 0.07 -1.16 63.29
CA SER A 109 0.96 -1.25 62.12
C SER A 109 0.27 -0.97 60.75
N GLY A 110 -1.04 -0.68 60.77
CA GLY A 110 -1.86 -0.55 59.61
C GLY A 110 -2.41 -1.87 59.07
N PHE A 111 -3.15 -1.78 57.97
CA PHE A 111 -3.60 -2.90 57.15
C PHE A 111 -3.15 -2.65 55.72
N THR A 112 -2.69 -3.69 55.07
CA THR A 112 -2.26 -3.60 53.66
C THR A 112 -2.90 -4.70 52.83
N LYS A 113 -3.43 -4.36 51.64
CA LYS A 113 -3.89 -5.30 50.63
C LYS A 113 -3.28 -4.96 49.29
N GLU A 114 -2.69 -5.94 48.66
CA GLU A 114 -2.14 -5.84 47.31
C GLU A 114 -3.04 -6.52 46.31
N LEU A 115 -3.24 -5.89 45.13
CA LEU A 115 -3.96 -6.40 43.98
C LEU A 115 -3.08 -6.30 42.74
N LYS A 116 -3.20 -7.25 41.84
CA LYS A 116 -2.46 -7.23 40.57
C LYS A 116 -3.28 -6.57 39.47
N ILE A 117 -2.60 -5.69 38.76
CA ILE A 117 -3.16 -4.94 37.61
C ILE A 117 -2.37 -5.36 36.38
N ASN A 118 -3.06 -5.77 35.32
CA ASN A 118 -2.46 -6.09 34.04
C ASN A 118 -2.82 -5.10 32.93
N LYS A 119 -3.83 -4.26 33.13
CA LYS A 119 -4.34 -3.37 32.09
C LYS A 119 -5.02 -2.13 32.67
N TYR A 120 -4.80 -1.01 32.01
CA TYR A 120 -5.62 0.20 32.16
C TYR A 120 -6.48 0.39 30.90
N VAL A 121 -7.77 0.65 31.05
CA VAL A 121 -8.72 0.82 29.95
C VAL A 121 -9.36 2.20 30.04
N PHE A 122 -9.37 2.91 28.92
CA PHE A 122 -9.94 4.25 28.81
C PHE A 122 -11.13 4.23 27.85
N GLY A 123 -11.12 5.09 26.83
CA GLY A 123 -12.05 5.01 25.71
C GLY A 123 -11.68 3.94 24.70
N SER A 124 -12.63 3.52 23.90
CA SER A 124 -12.43 2.58 22.79
C SER A 124 -12.88 3.14 21.44
N THR A 125 -13.45 4.34 21.46
CA THR A 125 -13.98 5.05 20.29
C THR A 125 -13.25 6.36 20.08
N TYR A 126 -12.86 6.64 18.84
CA TYR A 126 -12.18 7.89 18.47
C TYR A 126 -12.95 9.12 18.94
N GLY A 127 -12.22 10.05 19.58
CA GLY A 127 -12.78 11.28 20.10
C GLY A 127 -13.37 11.20 21.52
N GLU A 128 -13.26 10.09 22.23
CA GLU A 128 -13.71 9.94 23.63
C GLU A 128 -12.81 10.59 24.68
N GLY A 129 -11.75 11.29 24.26
CA GLY A 129 -11.03 12.21 25.16
C GLY A 129 -9.74 11.67 25.75
N ASN A 130 -9.24 10.53 25.33
CA ASN A 130 -7.96 9.99 25.82
C ASN A 130 -6.79 10.41 24.93
N ARG A 131 -6.72 11.70 24.65
CA ARG A 131 -5.66 12.29 23.81
C ARG A 131 -4.37 12.42 24.57
N VAL A 132 -3.29 12.07 23.89
CA VAL A 132 -1.94 12.32 24.35
C VAL A 132 -1.62 13.81 24.18
N GLU A 133 -1.08 14.40 25.23
CA GLU A 133 -0.71 15.81 25.30
C GLU A 133 0.81 15.97 25.34
N GLU A 134 1.32 17.09 24.84
CA GLU A 134 2.71 17.49 25.05
C GLU A 134 2.82 18.41 26.28
N LYS A 135 3.73 18.06 27.19
CA LYS A 135 4.03 18.84 28.37
C LYS A 135 5.53 18.83 28.64
N GLU A 136 6.15 20.01 28.64
CA GLU A 136 7.57 20.19 28.99
C GLU A 136 8.56 19.30 28.22
N GLY A 137 8.21 18.94 26.95
CA GLY A 137 9.01 18.09 26.09
C GLY A 137 8.78 16.58 26.27
N ASP A 138 7.81 16.21 27.11
CA ASP A 138 7.31 14.83 27.21
C ASP A 138 5.90 14.72 26.62
N ARG A 139 5.57 13.55 26.11
CA ARG A 139 4.23 13.20 25.66
C ARG A 139 3.56 12.33 26.72
N ILE A 140 2.47 12.83 27.26
CA ILE A 140 1.80 12.25 28.42
C ILE A 140 0.32 11.98 28.16
N LEU A 141 -0.22 10.97 28.86
CA LEU A 141 -1.66 10.79 29.06
C LEU A 141 -1.96 10.92 30.55
N LYS A 142 -2.82 11.86 30.91
CA LYS A 142 -3.30 12.06 32.28
C LYS A 142 -4.62 11.35 32.52
N ILE A 143 -4.69 10.67 33.65
CA ILE A 143 -5.89 10.06 34.22
C ILE A 143 -6.13 10.73 35.53
N GLU A 144 -7.13 11.60 35.59
CA GLU A 144 -7.38 12.43 36.76
C GLU A 144 -8.78 12.21 37.34
N ASN A 145 -8.90 12.42 38.64
CA ASN A 145 -10.17 12.49 39.36
C ASN A 145 -11.06 11.22 39.27
N GLN A 146 -10.44 10.06 39.15
CA GLN A 146 -11.17 8.80 39.08
C GLN A 146 -11.65 8.38 40.46
N LYS A 147 -12.98 8.24 40.62
CA LYS A 147 -13.60 8.02 41.92
C LYS A 147 -13.30 6.62 42.46
N ILE A 148 -12.93 6.59 43.76
CA ILE A 148 -12.87 5.37 44.59
C ILE A 148 -13.77 5.55 45.81
N THR A 149 -14.44 4.46 46.24
CA THR A 149 -15.21 4.46 47.49
C THR A 149 -14.79 3.31 48.36
N ILE A 150 -14.76 3.56 49.68
CA ILE A 150 -14.49 2.55 50.70
C ILE A 150 -15.66 2.56 51.69
N GLU A 151 -16.32 1.42 51.83
CA GLU A 151 -17.41 1.23 52.76
C GLU A 151 -17.01 0.17 53.78
N MET A 152 -17.25 0.45 55.08
CA MET A 152 -17.02 -0.44 56.20
C MET A 152 -18.31 -0.67 56.97
N GLN A 153 -18.60 -1.92 57.30
CA GLN A 153 -19.82 -2.31 58.04
C GLN A 153 -19.43 -3.19 59.23
N ASP A 154 -20.21 -3.14 60.28
CA ASP A 154 -20.02 -3.88 61.51
C ASP A 154 -18.63 -3.66 62.15
N ILE A 155 -18.32 -2.39 62.42
CA ILE A 155 -17.01 -1.96 62.91
C ILE A 155 -16.99 -2.09 64.43
N TYR A 156 -15.99 -2.81 64.97
CA TYR A 156 -15.66 -2.87 66.38
C TYR A 156 -14.32 -2.17 66.62
N VAL A 157 -14.30 -1.27 67.60
CA VAL A 157 -13.09 -0.52 67.96
C VAL A 157 -12.75 -0.84 69.42
N ASP A 158 -11.56 -1.35 69.63
CA ASP A 158 -10.94 -1.43 70.94
C ASP A 158 -9.95 -0.25 71.11
N ASN A 159 -10.42 0.76 71.83
CA ASN A 159 -9.65 2.00 72.07
C ASN A 159 -9.29 2.16 73.52
N PRO A 160 -8.08 1.80 73.95
CA PRO A 160 -7.66 1.91 75.35
C PRO A 160 -7.63 3.35 75.88
N GLN A 161 -7.70 4.35 74.98
CA GLN A 161 -7.68 5.76 75.33
C GLN A 161 -9.08 6.32 75.68
N GLY A 162 -10.16 5.58 75.50
CA GLY A 162 -11.51 5.99 75.80
C GLY A 162 -12.27 6.68 74.68
N SER A 163 -13.21 7.59 75.02
CA SER A 163 -14.07 8.24 74.05
C SER A 163 -13.36 9.27 73.19
N GLY A 164 -13.72 9.35 71.91
CA GLY A 164 -13.14 10.34 71.03
C GLY A 164 -13.50 10.13 69.56
N SER A 165 -12.93 10.99 68.67
CA SER A 165 -12.97 10.84 67.25
C SER A 165 -11.73 10.15 66.77
N LEU A 166 -11.91 9.05 66.04
CA LEU A 166 -10.82 8.25 65.47
C LEU A 166 -10.75 8.41 63.99
N SER A 167 -9.55 8.50 63.43
CA SER A 167 -9.41 8.58 61.99
C SER A 167 -8.66 7.34 61.44
N ILE A 168 -9.09 6.92 60.24
CA ILE A 168 -8.43 5.90 59.43
C ILE A 168 -8.14 6.52 58.08
N THR A 169 -6.88 6.65 57.70
CA THR A 169 -6.46 7.23 56.44
C THR A 169 -6.17 6.14 55.41
N PRO A 170 -6.99 6.02 54.35
CA PRO A 170 -6.68 5.11 53.26
C PRO A 170 -5.69 5.77 52.29
N THR A 171 -4.73 5.00 51.80
CA THR A 171 -3.82 5.38 50.73
C THR A 171 -3.84 4.31 49.64
N VAL A 172 -3.92 4.69 48.41
CA VAL A 172 -3.84 3.80 47.23
C VAL A 172 -2.61 4.17 46.43
N THR A 173 -1.66 3.24 46.37
CA THR A 173 -0.47 3.37 45.53
C THR A 173 -0.60 2.48 44.32
N LEU A 174 -0.45 3.06 43.15
CA LEU A 174 -0.27 2.34 41.87
C LEU A 174 1.23 2.28 41.62
N ALA A 175 1.80 1.10 41.59
CA ALA A 175 3.21 0.95 41.25
C ALA A 175 3.43 1.21 39.75
N GLU A 176 4.66 1.55 39.39
CA GLU A 176 5.05 1.78 37.98
C GLU A 176 4.68 0.56 37.11
N MET A 177 4.18 0.82 35.91
CA MET A 177 3.87 -0.21 34.93
C MET A 177 4.62 0.05 33.62
N ALA A 178 5.52 -0.87 33.25
CA ALA A 178 6.12 -0.91 31.95
C ALA A 178 5.11 -1.45 30.93
N VAL A 179 4.68 -0.61 29.99
CA VAL A 179 3.67 -0.95 28.99
C VAL A 179 4.31 -1.76 27.88
N SER A 180 3.72 -2.90 27.53
CA SER A 180 4.11 -3.75 26.39
C SER A 180 3.13 -3.68 25.23
N GLU A 181 1.88 -3.28 25.47
CA GLU A 181 0.83 -3.20 24.47
C GLU A 181 0.05 -1.89 24.60
N VAL A 182 -0.17 -1.21 23.48
CA VAL A 182 -1.01 -0.02 23.36
C VAL A 182 -2.15 -0.33 22.40
N TYR A 183 -3.40 -0.14 22.83
CA TYR A 183 -4.58 -0.10 21.99
C TYR A 183 -5.03 1.35 21.86
N GLY A 184 -5.07 1.89 20.63
CA GLY A 184 -5.38 3.29 20.43
C GLY A 184 -5.38 3.68 18.95
N THR A 185 -5.49 4.97 18.68
CA THR A 185 -5.26 5.53 17.35
C THR A 185 -3.78 5.86 17.20
N ILE A 186 -3.12 5.16 16.31
CA ILE A 186 -1.68 5.23 16.13
C ILE A 186 -1.40 5.53 14.66
N GLN A 187 -0.59 6.53 14.39
CA GLN A 187 -0.15 6.93 13.06
C GLN A 187 1.36 6.67 12.92
N PRO A 188 1.74 5.43 12.58
CA PRO A 188 3.14 5.09 12.41
C PRO A 188 3.74 5.83 11.22
N ASP A 189 5.01 6.14 11.29
CA ASP A 189 5.79 6.61 10.16
C ASP A 189 6.20 5.37 9.35
N ILE A 190 5.52 5.16 8.21
CA ILE A 190 5.76 4.00 7.34
C ILE A 190 6.60 4.50 6.16
N ASP A 191 7.88 4.15 6.14
CA ASP A 191 8.78 4.49 5.04
C ASP A 191 8.77 3.36 4.00
N VAL A 192 8.25 3.66 2.80
CA VAL A 192 8.36 2.79 1.63
C VAL A 192 9.25 3.50 0.61
N LYS A 193 10.44 2.97 0.41
CA LYS A 193 11.37 3.55 -0.55
C LYS A 193 10.82 3.45 -1.97
N PRO A 194 10.95 4.51 -2.78
CA PRO A 194 10.64 4.43 -4.20
C PRO A 194 11.41 3.28 -4.84
N THR A 195 10.75 2.55 -5.73
CA THR A 195 11.34 1.44 -6.46
C THR A 195 11.37 1.78 -7.94
N GLU A 196 12.52 1.56 -8.56
CA GLU A 196 12.73 1.70 -9.98
C GLU A 196 12.60 0.34 -10.65
N VAL A 197 11.72 0.25 -11.66
CA VAL A 197 11.51 -0.94 -12.47
C VAL A 197 12.06 -0.69 -13.84
N GLU A 198 13.17 -1.33 -14.17
CA GLU A 198 13.81 -1.22 -15.49
C GLU A 198 13.09 -2.09 -16.52
N LEU A 199 12.85 -1.55 -17.70
CA LEU A 199 12.31 -2.27 -18.85
C LEU A 199 13.45 -2.73 -19.74
N ASN A 200 14.15 -3.78 -19.31
CA ASN A 200 15.30 -4.33 -20.01
C ASN A 200 14.89 -5.29 -21.13
N ASN A 201 15.77 -5.46 -22.12
CA ASN A 201 15.65 -6.41 -23.24
C ASN A 201 14.48 -6.16 -24.19
N LEU A 202 14.07 -4.90 -24.33
CA LEU A 202 13.14 -4.54 -25.39
C LEU A 202 13.83 -4.62 -26.75
N PRO A 203 13.18 -5.16 -27.79
CA PRO A 203 13.71 -5.12 -29.16
C PRO A 203 14.01 -3.68 -29.60
N ASP A 204 15.13 -3.49 -30.34
CA ASP A 204 15.57 -2.17 -30.76
C ASP A 204 14.50 -1.37 -31.52
N PHE A 205 13.66 -2.05 -32.32
CA PHE A 205 12.58 -1.39 -33.07
C PHE A 205 11.52 -0.77 -32.16
N LEU A 206 11.38 -1.20 -30.91
CA LEU A 206 10.45 -0.59 -29.94
C LEU A 206 11.00 0.69 -29.30
N GLN A 207 12.24 1.06 -29.57
CA GLN A 207 12.87 2.26 -29.03
C GLN A 207 12.62 3.51 -29.89
N ASP A 208 11.99 3.36 -31.07
CA ASP A 208 11.65 4.45 -31.97
C ASP A 208 10.58 5.37 -31.36
N ASP A 209 10.80 6.68 -31.41
CA ASP A 209 9.88 7.70 -30.84
C ASP A 209 8.51 7.75 -31.53
N GLU A 210 8.38 7.17 -32.73
CA GLU A 210 7.11 7.07 -33.43
C GLU A 210 6.22 5.91 -32.95
N ILE A 211 6.76 5.03 -32.09
CA ILE A 211 6.03 3.87 -31.56
C ILE A 211 5.09 4.28 -30.44
N ARG A 212 3.88 3.74 -30.50
CA ARG A 212 2.86 3.86 -29.45
C ARG A 212 2.32 2.48 -29.15
N LEU A 213 2.46 2.05 -27.90
CA LEU A 213 1.89 0.80 -27.42
C LEU A 213 0.57 1.10 -26.70
N ASP A 214 -0.55 0.87 -27.35
CA ASP A 214 -1.87 0.88 -26.72
C ASP A 214 -2.16 -0.52 -26.16
N ILE A 215 -1.50 -0.87 -25.06
CA ILE A 215 -1.65 -2.18 -24.42
C ILE A 215 -2.98 -2.24 -23.68
N THR A 216 -3.82 -3.23 -23.99
CA THR A 216 -5.19 -3.28 -23.45
C THR A 216 -5.23 -3.74 -22.00
N ASN A 217 -4.36 -4.66 -21.60
CA ASN A 217 -4.44 -5.34 -20.32
C ASN A 217 -3.10 -5.37 -19.56
N PRO A 218 -2.43 -4.24 -19.29
CA PRO A 218 -1.23 -4.25 -18.45
C PRO A 218 -1.62 -4.63 -17.02
N VAL A 219 -0.83 -5.48 -16.38
CA VAL A 219 -0.99 -5.87 -14.99
C VAL A 219 0.29 -5.52 -14.22
N PHE A 220 0.16 -4.63 -13.25
CA PHE A 220 1.23 -4.30 -12.33
C PHE A 220 0.93 -4.98 -11.00
N SER A 221 1.69 -5.99 -10.67
CA SER A 221 1.52 -6.75 -9.43
C SER A 221 2.43 -6.19 -8.35
N PHE A 222 1.85 -6.02 -7.17
CA PHE A 222 2.53 -5.56 -5.97
C PHE A 222 2.30 -6.60 -4.87
N ASN A 223 3.39 -7.19 -4.39
CA ASN A 223 3.35 -8.15 -3.29
C ASN A 223 3.87 -7.48 -2.03
N ALA A 224 3.07 -7.47 -0.97
CA ALA A 224 3.48 -6.92 0.32
C ALA A 224 2.82 -7.65 1.50
N ASN A 225 3.48 -7.62 2.65
CA ASN A 225 2.86 -7.99 3.91
C ASN A 225 2.38 -6.74 4.66
N ASN A 226 1.49 -6.93 5.63
CA ASN A 226 1.10 -5.91 6.59
C ASN A 226 1.20 -6.48 8.00
N PRO A 227 2.24 -6.16 8.75
CA PRO A 227 2.45 -6.66 10.11
C PRO A 227 1.55 -5.99 11.15
N LEU A 228 0.86 -4.89 10.81
CA LEU A 228 -0.02 -4.18 11.72
C LEU A 228 -1.39 -4.88 11.86
N ASN A 229 -2.05 -4.69 12.99
CA ASN A 229 -3.41 -5.19 13.24
C ASN A 229 -4.52 -4.26 12.70
N THR A 230 -4.19 -3.48 11.68
CA THR A 230 -5.10 -2.56 10.98
C THR A 230 -4.79 -2.52 9.50
N ASN A 231 -5.71 -2.01 8.69
CA ASN A 231 -5.44 -1.82 7.26
C ASN A 231 -4.43 -0.69 7.05
N VAL A 232 -3.48 -0.93 6.15
CA VAL A 232 -2.63 0.10 5.58
C VAL A 232 -3.20 0.48 4.22
N GLU A 233 -3.55 1.74 4.04
CA GLU A 233 -4.00 2.27 2.76
C GLU A 233 -2.84 2.99 2.09
N MET A 234 -2.69 2.80 0.77
CA MET A 234 -1.62 3.42 0.00
C MET A 234 -2.18 4.09 -1.24
N ASP A 235 -1.84 5.33 -1.42
CA ASP A 235 -1.90 6.00 -2.70
C ASP A 235 -0.54 5.91 -3.38
N GLY A 236 -0.50 5.99 -4.70
CA GLY A 236 0.74 5.83 -5.43
C GLY A 236 0.85 6.68 -6.67
N VAL A 237 2.08 6.77 -7.16
CA VAL A 237 2.40 7.44 -8.42
C VAL A 237 3.38 6.57 -9.19
N LEU A 238 3.03 6.25 -10.44
CA LEU A 238 3.93 5.65 -11.41
C LEU A 238 4.45 6.76 -12.32
N THR A 239 5.76 6.86 -12.50
CA THR A 239 6.38 7.85 -13.38
C THR A 239 7.32 7.14 -14.35
N GLY A 240 7.01 7.22 -15.64
CA GLY A 240 7.86 6.69 -16.71
C GLY A 240 8.95 7.71 -17.10
N TYR A 241 10.14 7.22 -17.35
CA TYR A 241 11.29 8.01 -17.80
C TYR A 241 11.87 7.44 -19.08
N LYS A 242 12.21 8.31 -20.02
CA LYS A 242 12.99 7.99 -21.22
C LYS A 242 14.07 9.03 -21.41
N ASP A 243 15.31 8.63 -21.61
CA ASP A 243 16.48 9.52 -21.74
C ASP A 243 16.57 10.55 -20.61
N GLY A 244 16.22 10.14 -19.38
CA GLY A 244 16.20 11.00 -18.20
C GLY A 244 15.07 12.02 -18.14
N GLN A 245 14.12 11.99 -19.10
CA GLN A 245 12.95 12.86 -19.12
C GLN A 245 11.68 12.10 -18.72
N VAL A 246 10.77 12.77 -18.02
CA VAL A 246 9.47 12.19 -17.66
C VAL A 246 8.62 12.04 -18.93
N THR A 247 8.18 10.83 -19.22
CA THR A 247 7.28 10.54 -20.35
C THR A 247 5.82 10.69 -19.93
N LYS A 248 5.43 9.99 -18.87
CA LYS A 248 4.05 9.98 -18.34
C LYS A 248 4.07 9.79 -16.83
N THR A 249 2.96 10.21 -16.20
CA THR A 249 2.70 9.99 -14.77
C THR A 249 1.28 9.47 -14.61
N VAL A 250 1.14 8.34 -13.91
CA VAL A 250 -0.15 7.74 -13.59
C VAL A 250 -0.30 7.69 -12.06
N LYS A 251 -1.40 8.22 -11.55
CA LYS A 251 -1.72 8.20 -10.12
C LYS A 251 -2.55 6.97 -9.80
N ILE A 252 -2.27 6.36 -8.63
CA ILE A 252 -3.02 5.23 -8.10
C ILE A 252 -3.70 5.69 -6.81
N GLY A 253 -4.96 5.33 -6.63
CA GLY A 253 -5.68 5.61 -5.39
C GLY A 253 -6.61 6.80 -5.46
N SER A 254 -6.90 7.39 -4.29
CA SER A 254 -7.93 8.42 -4.10
C SER A 254 -7.68 9.71 -4.90
N GLY A 255 -6.43 10.07 -5.12
CA GLY A 255 -6.03 11.24 -5.89
C GLY A 255 -6.35 11.19 -7.40
N ASN A 256 -6.78 10.03 -7.91
CA ASN A 256 -7.19 9.81 -9.31
C ASN A 256 -8.67 9.41 -9.43
N GLY A 257 -9.47 9.55 -8.35
CA GLY A 257 -10.86 9.11 -8.32
C GLY A 257 -11.05 7.59 -8.26
N GLY A 258 -9.96 6.84 -8.06
CA GLY A 258 -9.92 5.39 -7.87
C GLY A 258 -9.89 4.98 -6.40
N ALA A 259 -9.85 3.67 -6.15
CA ALA A 259 -9.67 3.12 -4.82
C ALA A 259 -8.19 3.08 -4.43
N SER A 260 -7.86 3.45 -3.20
CA SER A 260 -6.52 3.25 -2.63
C SER A 260 -6.18 1.76 -2.57
N ILE A 261 -4.90 1.43 -2.66
CA ILE A 261 -4.42 0.08 -2.39
C ILE A 261 -4.62 -0.20 -0.90
N THR A 262 -5.31 -1.29 -0.57
CA THR A 262 -5.54 -1.68 0.82
C THR A 262 -4.80 -2.97 1.15
N LEU A 263 -3.81 -2.89 2.02
CA LEU A 263 -3.17 -4.06 2.65
C LEU A 263 -3.89 -4.40 3.94
N LYS A 264 -4.53 -5.56 3.97
CA LYS A 264 -5.17 -6.08 5.19
C LYS A 264 -4.13 -6.64 6.16
N PRO A 265 -4.42 -6.70 7.47
CA PRO A 265 -3.54 -7.38 8.43
C PRO A 265 -3.17 -8.79 7.95
N SER A 266 -1.88 -9.11 7.88
CA SER A 266 -1.40 -10.39 7.39
C SER A 266 -0.16 -10.93 8.12
N GLY A 267 0.38 -10.17 9.07
CA GLY A 267 1.67 -10.50 9.69
C GLY A 267 2.78 -10.55 8.63
N ASP A 268 3.48 -11.69 8.58
CA ASP A 268 4.57 -11.91 7.60
C ASP A 268 4.09 -12.46 6.25
N LYS A 269 2.78 -12.74 6.10
CA LYS A 269 2.24 -13.32 4.86
C LYS A 269 2.09 -12.25 3.79
N GLN A 270 2.62 -12.55 2.61
CA GLN A 270 2.47 -11.70 1.44
C GLN A 270 1.04 -11.71 0.91
N GLN A 271 0.57 -10.54 0.48
CA GLN A 271 -0.67 -10.32 -0.25
C GLN A 271 -0.31 -9.81 -1.64
N THR A 272 -0.99 -10.32 -2.66
CA THR A 272 -0.84 -9.82 -4.03
C THR A 272 -1.91 -8.80 -4.33
N ILE A 273 -1.51 -7.63 -4.76
CA ILE A 273 -2.35 -6.56 -5.28
C ILE A 273 -2.06 -6.44 -6.77
N SER A 274 -3.08 -6.57 -7.61
CA SER A 274 -2.93 -6.38 -9.05
C SER A 274 -3.60 -5.08 -9.48
N ILE A 275 -2.79 -4.13 -9.93
CA ILE A 275 -3.23 -2.87 -10.50
C ILE A 275 -3.51 -3.13 -11.97
N VAL A 276 -4.73 -2.87 -12.40
CA VAL A 276 -5.24 -3.21 -13.73
C VAL A 276 -5.99 -2.03 -14.33
N ARG A 277 -6.15 -2.03 -15.64
CA ARG A 277 -6.90 -0.99 -16.36
C ARG A 277 -8.41 -1.09 -16.14
N ASP A 278 -8.94 -2.32 -16.06
CA ASP A 278 -10.37 -2.59 -15.94
C ASP A 278 -10.67 -3.85 -15.10
N GLU A 279 -11.93 -4.02 -14.71
CA GLU A 279 -12.39 -5.14 -13.89
C GLU A 279 -12.34 -6.51 -14.61
N GLN A 280 -12.36 -6.50 -15.95
CA GLN A 280 -12.36 -7.72 -16.79
C GLN A 280 -10.97 -8.32 -16.91
N THR A 281 -9.92 -7.54 -16.67
CA THR A 281 -8.54 -8.03 -16.73
C THR A 281 -8.34 -9.23 -15.81
N VAL A 282 -7.82 -10.32 -16.34
CA VAL A 282 -7.56 -11.56 -15.59
C VAL A 282 -6.29 -11.39 -14.76
N VAL A 283 -6.37 -11.70 -13.49
CA VAL A 283 -5.24 -11.67 -12.54
C VAL A 283 -5.15 -12.99 -11.79
N GLU A 284 -4.12 -13.17 -11.00
CA GLU A 284 -3.97 -14.35 -10.14
C GLU A 284 -5.17 -14.56 -9.21
N ALA A 285 -5.53 -15.80 -8.93
CA ALA A 285 -6.77 -16.19 -8.25
C ALA A 285 -6.98 -15.54 -6.86
N ASN A 286 -5.89 -15.21 -6.16
CA ASN A 286 -5.93 -14.62 -4.80
C ASN A 286 -5.54 -13.14 -4.77
N ALA A 287 -5.31 -12.52 -5.93
CA ALA A 287 -4.91 -11.12 -5.99
C ALA A 287 -6.11 -10.18 -5.76
N THR A 288 -5.87 -9.10 -5.05
CA THR A 288 -6.82 -8.00 -4.92
C THR A 288 -6.64 -7.05 -6.09
N LYS A 289 -7.71 -6.80 -6.87
CA LYS A 289 -7.66 -5.84 -7.98
C LYS A 289 -7.79 -4.40 -7.50
N VAL A 290 -6.99 -3.54 -8.11
CA VAL A 290 -7.11 -2.08 -8.03
C VAL A 290 -7.21 -1.54 -9.45
N VAL A 291 -8.35 -0.94 -9.78
CA VAL A 291 -8.61 -0.45 -11.14
C VAL A 291 -8.09 0.97 -11.31
N VAL A 292 -7.23 1.16 -12.32
CA VAL A 292 -6.67 2.45 -12.74
C VAL A 292 -6.92 2.59 -14.25
N PRO A 293 -8.00 3.27 -14.68
CA PRO A 293 -8.44 3.27 -16.08
C PRO A 293 -7.42 3.75 -17.11
N ASN A 294 -6.49 4.60 -16.70
CA ASN A 294 -5.43 5.14 -17.54
C ASN A 294 -4.06 4.49 -17.27
N LEU A 295 -4.03 3.26 -16.74
CA LEU A 295 -2.78 2.56 -16.41
C LEU A 295 -1.86 2.38 -17.63
N ASN A 296 -2.44 2.16 -18.81
CA ASN A 296 -1.72 2.00 -20.07
C ASN A 296 -0.96 3.25 -20.52
N ASP A 297 -1.32 4.45 -20.05
CA ASP A 297 -0.64 5.69 -20.43
C ASP A 297 0.86 5.64 -20.06
N ILE A 298 1.21 4.92 -18.99
CA ILE A 298 2.59 4.83 -18.50
C ILE A 298 3.53 4.15 -19.50
N ILE A 299 2.99 3.30 -20.38
CA ILE A 299 3.72 2.54 -21.39
C ILE A 299 3.33 2.91 -22.82
N GLU A 300 2.50 3.93 -23.03
CA GLU A 300 2.12 4.43 -24.35
C GLU A 300 3.37 4.84 -25.18
N THR A 301 4.28 5.56 -24.54
CA THR A 301 5.67 5.73 -24.99
C THR A 301 6.51 4.86 -24.10
N ILE A 302 7.20 3.88 -24.66
CA ILE A 302 7.98 2.92 -23.90
C ILE A 302 9.05 3.66 -23.10
N PRO A 303 9.00 3.63 -21.74
CA PRO A 303 10.02 4.23 -20.92
C PRO A 303 11.22 3.30 -20.75
N ASP A 304 12.38 3.84 -20.42
CA ASP A 304 13.56 3.07 -20.01
C ASP A 304 13.33 2.41 -18.67
N HIS A 305 12.69 3.15 -17.76
CA HIS A 305 12.27 2.66 -16.44
C HIS A 305 11.00 3.35 -15.94
N ILE A 306 10.35 2.69 -15.01
CA ILE A 306 9.18 3.22 -14.30
C ILE A 306 9.55 3.36 -12.83
N ASN A 307 9.46 4.57 -12.29
CA ASN A 307 9.56 4.82 -10.86
C ASN A 307 8.20 4.61 -10.18
N VAL A 308 8.18 3.78 -9.15
CA VAL A 308 6.99 3.46 -8.33
C VAL A 308 7.16 4.12 -6.97
N GLU A 309 6.34 5.11 -6.67
CA GLU A 309 6.29 5.79 -5.38
C GLU A 309 4.95 5.47 -4.69
N LEU A 310 5.00 4.84 -3.53
CA LEU A 310 3.83 4.55 -2.71
C LEU A 310 3.85 5.39 -1.44
N LYS A 311 2.68 5.87 -1.02
CA LYS A 311 2.45 6.67 0.19
C LYS A 311 1.50 5.91 1.12
N PRO A 312 2.04 5.06 1.98
CA PRO A 312 1.22 4.31 2.93
C PRO A 312 0.72 5.23 4.05
N ALA A 313 -0.49 4.94 4.50
CA ALA A 313 -1.11 5.61 5.64
C ALA A 313 -2.04 4.65 6.39
N VAL A 314 -2.15 4.85 7.69
CA VAL A 314 -3.16 4.21 8.54
C VAL A 314 -4.25 5.22 8.83
N LYS A 315 -5.52 4.81 8.87
CA LYS A 315 -6.63 5.70 9.24
C LYS A 315 -6.53 6.12 10.70
N THR A 316 -6.46 7.42 10.94
CA THR A 316 -6.26 8.01 12.28
C THR A 316 -7.48 7.89 13.19
N GLU A 317 -8.65 7.52 12.66
CA GLU A 317 -9.89 7.39 13.41
C GLU A 317 -10.18 5.94 13.85
N GLN A 318 -9.25 5.00 13.59
CA GLN A 318 -9.40 3.60 13.97
C GLN A 318 -8.47 3.25 15.12
N TYR A 319 -9.05 2.59 16.12
CA TYR A 319 -8.29 1.98 17.22
C TYR A 319 -7.75 0.60 16.79
N TYR A 320 -6.49 0.37 17.06
CA TYR A 320 -5.88 -0.94 16.87
C TYR A 320 -4.75 -1.19 17.88
N THR A 321 -4.34 -2.43 18.00
CA THR A 321 -3.32 -2.84 18.97
C THR A 321 -1.94 -2.84 18.34
N VAL A 322 -0.98 -2.28 19.06
CA VAL A 322 0.45 -2.33 18.75
C VAL A 322 1.22 -2.88 19.96
N ASN A 323 2.07 -3.87 19.73
CA ASN A 323 3.02 -4.36 20.73
C ASN A 323 4.29 -3.51 20.69
N LEU A 324 4.65 -2.97 21.83
CA LEU A 324 5.85 -2.13 21.96
C LEU A 324 7.12 -2.99 21.94
N GLY A 325 8.21 -2.42 21.42
CA GLY A 325 9.50 -3.13 21.33
C GLY A 325 9.58 -4.18 20.24
N GLN A 326 8.58 -4.26 19.35
CA GLN A 326 8.62 -5.07 18.13
C GLN A 326 8.91 -4.19 16.92
N ASP A 327 9.73 -4.71 16.00
CA ASP A 327 9.95 -4.08 14.71
C ASP A 327 8.84 -4.52 13.72
N TYR A 328 8.13 -3.54 13.18
CA TYR A 328 7.11 -3.76 12.17
C TYR A 328 7.70 -3.44 10.79
N THR A 329 8.08 -4.48 10.04
CA THR A 329 8.67 -4.32 8.72
C THR A 329 7.65 -4.65 7.62
N LEU A 330 7.37 -3.68 6.75
CA LEU A 330 6.61 -3.88 5.53
C LEU A 330 7.60 -4.26 4.41
N ASN A 331 7.53 -5.50 3.95
CA ASN A 331 8.31 -5.98 2.83
C ASN A 331 7.47 -5.91 1.56
N SER A 332 8.03 -5.37 0.48
CA SER A 332 7.34 -5.23 -0.79
C SER A 332 8.18 -5.73 -1.96
N ALA A 333 7.51 -6.27 -2.97
CA ALA A 333 8.08 -6.65 -4.25
C ALA A 333 7.11 -6.30 -5.37
N TYR A 334 7.64 -5.96 -6.54
CA TYR A 334 6.87 -5.58 -7.71
C TYR A 334 7.12 -6.58 -8.84
N ASP A 335 6.09 -6.84 -9.62
CA ASP A 335 6.16 -7.59 -10.87
C ASP A 335 5.26 -6.92 -11.91
N ILE A 336 5.73 -6.83 -13.15
CA ILE A 336 4.99 -6.20 -14.23
C ILE A 336 4.81 -7.22 -15.33
N ASP A 337 3.57 -7.62 -15.58
CA ASP A 337 3.17 -8.44 -16.71
C ASP A 337 2.50 -7.54 -17.76
N ILE A 338 3.13 -7.50 -18.93
CA ILE A 338 2.63 -6.73 -20.07
C ILE A 338 2.25 -7.71 -21.17
N PRO A 339 1.02 -8.26 -21.15
CA PRO A 339 0.55 -9.09 -22.24
C PRO A 339 0.48 -8.24 -23.51
N LEU A 340 1.10 -8.73 -24.59
CA LEU A 340 1.16 -8.04 -25.88
C LEU A 340 -0.20 -8.10 -26.61
N SER A 341 -1.27 -7.63 -25.98
CA SER A 341 -2.58 -7.39 -26.54
C SER A 341 -2.77 -5.88 -26.70
N PHE A 342 -3.24 -5.45 -27.85
CA PHE A 342 -3.23 -4.03 -28.21
C PHE A 342 -4.62 -3.51 -28.54
N GLY A 343 -4.88 -2.25 -28.18
CA GLY A 343 -6.06 -1.49 -28.54
C GLY A 343 -5.93 -0.80 -29.89
N SER A 344 -6.87 0.09 -30.17
CA SER A 344 -7.02 0.73 -31.48
C SER A 344 -5.97 1.80 -31.81
N ASN A 345 -5.21 2.26 -30.82
CA ASN A 345 -4.22 3.34 -31.00
C ASN A 345 -2.78 2.82 -31.15
N LEU A 346 -2.59 1.49 -31.20
CA LEU A 346 -1.27 0.90 -31.43
C LEU A 346 -0.68 1.41 -32.74
N LYS A 347 0.58 1.81 -32.68
CA LYS A 347 1.40 2.11 -33.85
C LYS A 347 2.80 1.57 -33.63
N ILE A 348 3.20 0.58 -34.44
CA ILE A 348 4.59 0.07 -34.48
C ILE A 348 5.17 0.42 -35.84
N VAL A 349 6.33 1.02 -35.82
CA VAL A 349 7.07 1.37 -37.05
C VAL A 349 8.27 0.47 -37.16
N TYR A 350 8.44 -0.09 -38.36
CA TYR A 350 9.56 -0.97 -38.68
C TYR A 350 10.18 -0.58 -40.01
N GLU A 351 11.49 -0.47 -40.10
CA GLU A 351 12.21 -0.22 -41.34
C GLU A 351 12.80 -1.52 -41.89
N GLU A 352 12.61 -1.78 -43.16
CA GLU A 352 13.14 -2.92 -43.87
C GLU A 352 13.85 -2.46 -45.16
N THR A 353 14.96 -3.07 -45.47
CA THR A 353 15.69 -2.82 -46.71
C THR A 353 15.70 -4.10 -47.54
N LEU A 354 15.13 -4.01 -48.71
CA LEU A 354 15.22 -5.05 -49.75
C LEU A 354 16.34 -4.62 -50.69
N ASP A 355 17.44 -5.32 -50.71
CA ASP A 355 18.65 -5.03 -51.52
C ASP A 355 19.00 -6.18 -52.45
N ASN A 356 20.06 -6.00 -53.27
CA ASN A 356 20.58 -6.99 -54.18
C ASN A 356 19.55 -7.46 -55.19
N PHE A 357 18.83 -6.53 -55.84
CA PHE A 357 17.90 -6.87 -56.92
C PHE A 357 18.61 -7.39 -58.16
N ASP A 358 19.89 -7.03 -58.32
CA ASP A 358 20.81 -7.48 -59.37
C ASP A 358 20.16 -7.45 -60.78
N LEU A 359 19.55 -6.30 -61.05
CA LEU A 359 18.83 -6.07 -62.29
C LEU A 359 19.86 -5.64 -63.34
N ASP A 360 20.21 -6.51 -64.28
CA ASP A 360 21.05 -6.20 -65.42
C ASP A 360 20.24 -5.33 -66.45
N LEU A 361 20.16 -4.01 -66.16
CA LEU A 361 19.33 -3.05 -66.88
C LEU A 361 20.20 -1.91 -67.49
N GLU A 362 21.50 -2.06 -67.59
CA GLU A 362 22.39 -0.97 -68.01
C GLU A 362 22.09 -0.42 -69.44
N ASP A 363 21.60 -1.28 -70.33
CA ASP A 363 21.31 -0.91 -71.71
C ASP A 363 19.79 -0.79 -72.03
N VAL A 364 18.93 -0.62 -71.01
CA VAL A 364 17.48 -0.69 -71.13
C VAL A 364 16.81 0.62 -70.67
N ASP A 365 16.12 1.30 -71.57
CA ASP A 365 15.28 2.48 -71.25
C ASP A 365 13.95 2.06 -70.61
N ILE A 366 13.88 2.14 -69.30
CA ILE A 366 12.73 1.77 -68.50
C ILE A 366 12.12 3.00 -67.87
N LYS A 367 10.89 3.38 -68.30
CA LYS A 367 10.18 4.51 -67.72
C LYS A 367 9.31 4.15 -66.52
N LYS A 368 8.92 2.90 -66.40
CA LYS A 368 8.10 2.38 -65.32
C LYS A 368 8.42 0.95 -64.99
N ALA A 369 8.46 0.64 -63.69
CA ALA A 369 8.52 -0.72 -63.20
C ALA A 369 7.51 -0.92 -62.07
N VAL A 370 7.04 -2.13 -61.89
CA VAL A 370 6.12 -2.53 -60.82
C VAL A 370 6.70 -3.74 -60.10
N LEU A 371 7.01 -3.60 -58.86
CA LEU A 371 7.34 -4.72 -58.01
C LEU A 371 6.07 -5.26 -57.35
N SER A 372 5.64 -6.43 -57.80
CA SER A 372 4.50 -7.14 -57.21
C SER A 372 5.00 -8.07 -56.11
N ILE A 373 4.38 -8.00 -54.95
CA ILE A 373 4.75 -8.74 -53.74
C ILE A 373 3.49 -9.44 -53.19
N ASN A 374 3.59 -10.72 -52.84
CA ASN A 374 2.57 -11.42 -52.08
C ASN A 374 3.01 -11.49 -50.58
N ALA A 375 2.30 -10.77 -49.73
CA ALA A 375 2.56 -10.82 -48.30
C ALA A 375 1.63 -11.82 -47.65
N VAL A 376 2.17 -12.77 -46.88
CA VAL A 376 1.42 -13.74 -46.06
C VAL A 376 1.62 -13.39 -44.59
N ASN A 377 0.54 -13.16 -43.88
CA ASN A 377 0.54 -12.63 -42.54
C ASN A 377 -0.28 -13.50 -41.58
N THR A 378 0.30 -13.93 -40.46
CA THR A 378 -0.38 -14.56 -39.32
C THR A 378 -0.47 -13.64 -38.10
N ILE A 379 0.13 -12.44 -38.18
CA ILE A 379 0.13 -11.46 -37.08
C ILE A 379 -1.23 -10.76 -37.05
N PRO A 380 -1.82 -10.51 -35.86
CA PRO A 380 -3.13 -9.84 -35.75
C PRO A 380 -3.02 -8.29 -35.92
N LEU A 381 -2.08 -7.84 -36.73
CA LEU A 381 -1.87 -6.43 -37.08
C LEU A 381 -1.93 -6.27 -38.59
N ALA A 382 -2.63 -5.26 -39.03
CA ALA A 382 -2.55 -4.80 -40.41
C ALA A 382 -1.27 -3.97 -40.60
N MET A 383 -0.68 -4.00 -41.79
CA MET A 383 0.55 -3.27 -42.07
C MET A 383 0.31 -2.33 -43.28
N GLU A 384 0.58 -1.05 -43.05
CA GLU A 384 0.45 -0.01 -44.05
C GLU A 384 1.84 0.46 -44.49
N ILE A 385 2.02 0.63 -45.81
CA ILE A 385 3.20 1.23 -46.38
C ILE A 385 2.74 2.45 -47.16
N LYS A 386 3.06 3.65 -46.70
CA LYS A 386 2.71 4.91 -47.37
C LYS A 386 3.76 5.23 -48.44
N ASN A 387 3.34 5.96 -49.47
CA ASN A 387 4.23 6.34 -50.57
C ASN A 387 5.51 7.04 -50.11
N ASP A 388 5.38 7.97 -49.15
CA ASP A 388 6.51 8.72 -48.59
C ASP A 388 7.45 7.85 -47.74
N ASN A 389 7.04 6.62 -47.47
CA ASN A 389 7.77 5.65 -46.65
C ASN A 389 8.51 4.61 -47.50
N VAL A 390 8.60 4.80 -48.80
CA VAL A 390 9.36 3.93 -49.70
C VAL A 390 10.38 4.76 -50.48
N SER A 391 11.63 4.30 -50.44
CA SER A 391 12.71 4.93 -51.22
C SER A 391 13.39 3.90 -52.10
N ALA A 392 13.60 4.26 -53.36
CA ALA A 392 14.40 3.48 -54.30
C ALA A 392 15.89 3.66 -53.95
N LEU A 393 16.67 2.58 -53.97
CA LEU A 393 18.07 2.59 -53.62
C LEU A 393 18.93 2.11 -54.80
N ASP A 394 20.15 2.72 -54.94
CA ASP A 394 21.19 2.24 -55.82
C ASP A 394 22.03 1.11 -55.18
N ALA A 395 22.94 0.50 -55.92
CA ALA A 395 23.83 -0.55 -55.45
C ALA A 395 24.78 -0.13 -54.27
N ASN A 396 24.87 1.14 -53.95
CA ASN A 396 25.63 1.65 -52.82
C ASN A 396 24.70 2.00 -51.62
N GLY A 397 23.36 1.70 -51.71
CA GLY A 397 22.41 2.02 -50.69
C GLY A 397 21.95 3.50 -50.65
N ASN A 398 22.33 4.32 -51.66
CA ASN A 398 21.90 5.71 -51.72
C ASN A 398 20.50 5.82 -52.33
N VAL A 399 19.72 6.78 -51.83
CA VAL A 399 18.37 7.05 -52.34
C VAL A 399 18.41 7.65 -53.75
N ILE A 400 17.75 7.03 -54.71
CA ILE A 400 17.54 7.52 -56.07
C ILE A 400 16.37 8.48 -56.07
N LYS A 401 16.64 9.79 -56.09
CA LYS A 401 15.58 10.84 -56.01
C LYS A 401 14.75 11.00 -57.30
N ASP A 402 15.28 10.47 -58.40
CA ASP A 402 14.66 10.59 -59.70
C ASP A 402 13.69 9.42 -60.03
N ILE A 403 13.22 8.73 -58.98
CA ILE A 403 12.18 7.70 -59.06
C ILE A 403 11.07 8.08 -58.10
N ASP A 404 9.87 8.35 -58.66
CA ASP A 404 8.64 8.47 -57.89
C ASP A 404 8.11 7.10 -57.53
N VAL A 405 7.89 6.87 -56.25
CA VAL A 405 7.40 5.60 -55.74
C VAL A 405 5.97 5.73 -55.23
N THR A 406 5.08 4.83 -55.65
CA THR A 406 3.74 4.72 -55.11
C THR A 406 3.43 3.27 -54.73
N VAL A 407 2.73 3.08 -53.63
CA VAL A 407 2.37 1.74 -53.11
C VAL A 407 0.85 1.55 -53.21
N GLU A 408 0.44 0.42 -53.79
CA GLU A 408 -0.94 -0.01 -53.83
C GLU A 408 -1.12 -1.33 -53.03
N GLY A 409 -2.14 -1.35 -52.17
CA GLY A 409 -2.43 -2.48 -51.31
C GLY A 409 -2.01 -2.25 -49.84
N THR A 410 -2.51 -3.09 -48.98
CA THR A 410 -2.17 -3.16 -47.53
C THR A 410 -2.02 -4.61 -47.15
N ILE A 411 -1.21 -4.90 -46.14
CA ILE A 411 -1.10 -6.24 -45.61
C ILE A 411 -2.19 -6.40 -44.54
N THR A 412 -3.14 -7.28 -44.84
CA THR A 412 -4.30 -7.51 -43.99
C THR A 412 -3.91 -8.35 -42.75
N GLU A 413 -4.48 -8.01 -41.59
CA GLU A 413 -4.29 -8.72 -40.34
C GLU A 413 -4.87 -10.14 -40.35
N SER A 414 -4.28 -11.04 -39.56
CA SER A 414 -4.91 -12.31 -39.18
C SER A 414 -5.84 -12.07 -37.98
N LYS A 415 -7.15 -12.26 -38.16
CA LYS A 415 -8.16 -11.96 -37.15
C LYS A 415 -8.04 -12.80 -35.88
N ASP A 416 -7.49 -13.98 -35.98
CA ASP A 416 -7.31 -14.95 -34.88
C ASP A 416 -5.84 -15.11 -34.46
N GLY A 417 -4.91 -14.42 -35.14
CA GLY A 417 -3.48 -14.53 -34.90
C GLY A 417 -2.89 -15.90 -35.29
N LYS A 418 -3.59 -16.69 -36.11
CA LYS A 418 -3.20 -18.05 -36.51
C LYS A 418 -3.42 -18.34 -37.98
N THR A 419 -4.52 -17.87 -38.53
CA THR A 419 -4.87 -18.10 -39.93
C THR A 419 -4.01 -17.25 -40.85
N GLU A 420 -3.39 -17.88 -41.86
CA GLU A 420 -2.61 -17.18 -42.88
C GLU A 420 -3.53 -16.31 -43.76
N VAL A 421 -3.22 -15.05 -43.88
CA VAL A 421 -3.90 -14.10 -44.73
C VAL A 421 -2.94 -13.60 -45.80
N SER A 422 -3.28 -13.81 -47.08
CA SER A 422 -2.49 -13.34 -48.20
C SER A 422 -2.97 -11.99 -48.70
N SER A 423 -2.06 -11.06 -48.93
CA SER A 423 -2.30 -9.71 -49.45
C SER A 423 -1.37 -9.41 -50.60
N ALA A 424 -1.90 -8.83 -51.66
CA ALA A 424 -1.10 -8.37 -52.80
C ALA A 424 -0.68 -6.93 -52.60
N LEU A 425 0.62 -6.66 -52.72
CA LEU A 425 1.20 -5.32 -52.76
C LEU A 425 1.81 -5.05 -54.12
N ASN A 426 1.65 -3.85 -54.63
CA ASN A 426 2.34 -3.38 -55.81
C ASN A 426 3.09 -2.08 -55.46
N VAL A 427 4.39 -2.08 -55.70
CA VAL A 427 5.23 -0.89 -55.59
C VAL A 427 5.49 -0.41 -57.02
N ASN A 428 4.85 0.69 -57.38
CA ASN A 428 4.99 1.31 -58.69
C ASN A 428 6.15 2.31 -58.65
N LEU A 429 7.09 2.14 -59.57
CA LEU A 429 8.29 2.94 -59.73
C LEU A 429 8.15 3.72 -61.06
N ASN A 430 8.14 5.04 -60.99
CA ASN A 430 8.06 5.88 -62.19
C ASN A 430 9.32 6.74 -62.29
N GLU A 431 10.01 6.65 -63.38
CA GLU A 431 11.21 7.45 -63.63
C GLU A 431 10.83 8.91 -63.91
N THR A 432 11.52 9.84 -63.26
CA THR A 432 11.39 11.28 -63.47
C THR A 432 12.59 11.88 -64.21
N ALA A 433 13.72 11.17 -64.23
CA ALA A 433 14.88 11.51 -65.05
C ALA A 433 15.40 10.25 -65.75
N GLU A 434 15.83 10.36 -66.99
CA GLU A 434 16.26 9.27 -67.85
C GLU A 434 17.39 8.46 -67.23
N GLY A 435 17.24 7.13 -67.21
CA GLY A 435 18.19 6.16 -66.67
C GLY A 435 18.20 6.07 -65.17
N ALA A 436 17.17 6.59 -64.47
CA ALA A 436 17.09 6.45 -63.01
C ALA A 436 16.75 5.02 -62.59
N ILE A 437 15.80 4.36 -63.29
CA ILE A 437 15.40 2.97 -62.96
C ILE A 437 16.50 1.96 -63.24
N SER A 438 17.38 2.21 -64.19
CA SER A 438 18.52 1.30 -64.46
C SER A 438 19.55 1.24 -63.32
N LYS A 439 19.49 2.17 -62.41
CA LYS A 439 20.35 2.19 -61.21
C LYS A 439 19.74 1.53 -60.00
N LEU A 440 18.47 1.06 -60.12
CA LEU A 440 17.71 0.45 -59.02
C LEU A 440 18.33 -0.89 -58.60
N ASP A 441 18.75 -1.01 -57.33
CA ASP A 441 19.25 -2.25 -56.74
C ASP A 441 18.52 -2.63 -55.45
N GLY A 442 17.68 -1.73 -54.91
CA GLY A 442 16.97 -2.02 -53.68
C GLY A 442 15.83 -1.06 -53.39
N LEU A 443 15.06 -1.36 -52.37
CA LEU A 443 14.04 -0.50 -51.77
C LEU A 443 14.17 -0.44 -50.28
N LYS A 444 14.11 0.75 -49.72
CA LYS A 444 13.95 0.93 -48.27
C LYS A 444 12.46 1.17 -47.99
N LEU A 445 11.89 0.36 -47.13
CA LEU A 445 10.47 0.38 -46.75
C LEU A 445 10.35 0.76 -45.26
N LYS A 446 9.49 1.74 -44.96
CA LYS A 446 9.05 2.02 -43.59
C LYS A 446 7.61 1.52 -43.46
N ILE A 447 7.45 0.42 -42.74
CA ILE A 447 6.19 -0.29 -42.55
C ILE A 447 5.57 0.14 -41.23
N THR A 448 4.29 0.51 -41.23
CA THR A 448 3.55 0.85 -40.01
C THR A 448 2.56 -0.26 -39.72
N ALA A 449 2.73 -0.96 -38.59
CA ALA A 449 1.76 -1.91 -38.10
C ALA A 449 0.72 -1.21 -37.23
N VAL A 450 -0.55 -1.48 -37.52
CA VAL A 450 -1.73 -0.93 -36.86
C VAL A 450 -2.71 -2.06 -36.51
N PRO A 451 -3.53 -1.91 -35.48
CA PRO A 451 -4.49 -2.95 -35.09
C PRO A 451 -5.68 -2.95 -36.02
N GLY A 452 -5.68 -3.56 -37.15
CA GLY A 452 -6.82 -3.64 -38.09
C GLY A 452 -8.17 -3.84 -37.38
N GLN A 453 -8.87 -4.94 -37.68
CA GLN A 453 -10.11 -5.33 -36.99
C GLN A 453 -9.89 -6.29 -35.80
N ALA A 454 -8.67 -6.75 -35.60
CA ALA A 454 -8.28 -7.73 -34.57
C ALA A 454 -7.81 -7.00 -33.31
N THR A 455 -8.73 -6.39 -32.56
CA THR A 455 -8.45 -5.80 -31.23
C THR A 455 -8.45 -6.90 -30.16
N ASP A 456 -7.65 -6.70 -29.10
CA ASP A 456 -7.51 -7.62 -27.97
C ASP A 456 -6.96 -9.03 -28.30
N VAL A 457 -6.36 -9.19 -29.47
CA VAL A 457 -5.66 -10.44 -29.82
C VAL A 457 -4.19 -10.31 -29.44
N GLN A 458 -3.72 -11.29 -28.67
CA GLN A 458 -2.34 -11.31 -28.18
C GLN A 458 -1.34 -11.58 -29.29
N LEU A 459 -0.22 -10.83 -29.30
CA LEU A 459 0.95 -11.18 -30.11
C LEU A 459 1.71 -12.35 -29.47
N LEU A 460 2.05 -13.33 -30.28
CA LEU A 460 2.77 -14.53 -29.89
C LEU A 460 4.06 -14.67 -30.71
N SER A 461 5.10 -15.20 -30.10
CA SER A 461 6.38 -15.47 -30.79
C SER A 461 6.29 -16.46 -31.94
N THR A 462 5.16 -17.17 -32.07
CA THR A 462 4.87 -18.11 -33.17
C THR A 462 4.26 -17.46 -34.39
N GLN A 463 3.86 -16.19 -34.30
CA GLN A 463 3.28 -15.44 -35.40
C GLN A 463 4.38 -14.88 -36.29
N TRP A 464 4.09 -14.76 -37.57
CA TRP A 464 5.05 -14.33 -38.56
C TRP A 464 4.38 -13.63 -39.75
N MET A 465 5.16 -12.84 -40.45
CA MET A 465 4.83 -12.26 -41.75
C MET A 465 5.96 -12.60 -42.72
N GLN A 466 5.62 -12.93 -43.94
CA GLN A 466 6.58 -13.24 -44.98
C GLN A 466 6.18 -12.61 -46.31
N LEU A 467 7.14 -11.97 -46.95
CA LEU A 467 7.03 -11.49 -48.34
C LEU A 467 7.43 -12.63 -49.28
N LYS A 468 6.51 -12.99 -50.20
CA LYS A 468 6.68 -14.08 -51.16
C LYS A 468 6.44 -13.60 -52.58
N ASP A 469 6.88 -14.41 -53.54
CA ASP A 469 6.57 -14.24 -54.97
C ASP A 469 6.86 -12.80 -55.49
N MET A 470 7.97 -12.22 -55.08
CA MET A 470 8.42 -10.90 -55.55
C MET A 470 8.75 -10.99 -57.04
N LYS A 471 8.08 -10.16 -57.83
CA LYS A 471 8.25 -10.10 -59.29
C LYS A 471 8.31 -8.66 -59.75
N LEU A 472 9.40 -8.30 -60.40
CA LEU A 472 9.52 -7.03 -61.12
C LEU A 472 8.89 -7.18 -62.48
N LYS A 473 7.95 -6.29 -62.82
CA LYS A 473 7.28 -6.21 -64.12
C LYS A 473 7.55 -4.87 -64.78
N ILE A 474 7.79 -4.88 -66.04
CA ILE A 474 7.96 -3.69 -66.88
C ILE A 474 6.73 -3.54 -67.77
N PRO A 475 5.73 -2.68 -67.41
CA PRO A 475 4.40 -2.67 -68.06
C PRO A 475 4.41 -2.27 -69.53
N ASN A 476 5.35 -1.45 -69.97
CA ASN A 476 5.40 -0.89 -71.29
C ASN A 476 6.45 -1.54 -72.23
N GLY A 477 6.98 -2.69 -71.81
CA GLY A 477 8.04 -3.36 -72.53
C GLY A 477 9.41 -2.70 -72.39
N ILE A 478 10.43 -3.41 -72.82
CA ILE A 478 11.81 -2.97 -72.78
C ILE A 478 12.09 -2.33 -74.11
N LYS A 479 12.60 -1.10 -74.15
CA LYS A 479 13.08 -0.46 -75.35
C LYS A 479 14.59 -0.63 -75.38
N VAL A 480 15.07 -1.54 -76.19
CA VAL A 480 16.50 -1.74 -76.42
C VAL A 480 16.91 -0.89 -77.60
N ASP A 481 17.90 -0.04 -77.40
CA ASP A 481 18.50 0.72 -78.51
C ASP A 481 19.56 -0.19 -79.14
N LEU A 482 19.28 -0.74 -80.29
CA LEU A 482 20.19 -1.63 -81.02
C LEU A 482 21.08 -0.72 -81.93
N ASN A 483 22.06 -0.05 -81.34
CA ASN A 483 23.10 0.61 -82.15
C ASN A 483 24.26 -0.34 -82.41
#